data_122764bb5fd012be2f3f022d6020e27f
#
_entry.id   122764bb5fd012be2f3f022d6020e27f
#
_cell.length_a   1.000
_cell.length_b   1.000
_cell.length_c   1.000
_cell.angle_alpha   90.00
_cell.angle_beta   90.00
_cell.angle_gamma   90.00
#
_symmetry.space_group_name_H-M   'P 1'
#
loop_
_entity.id
_entity.type
_entity.pdbx_description
1 polymer ?
#
loop_
_entity_poly.entity_id
_entity_poly.type
_entity_poly.pdbx_seq_one_letter_code
_entity_poly.pdbx_strand_id
1 'polypeptide(L)'
;MGIGNPYIENGLSLYTAVASTHVIKTTGNKGFIASVIVGTAGVTAPSLTLQNSAGTIFAVIDTSAVRAVELNLKFTDGINAVNAGTTPAKVTITYV
;
A
#
# COMPACT_ATOMS: atom_id res chain seq x y z
N MET A 1 -4.75 25.77 13.24
CA MET A 1 -4.41 24.89 12.35
C MET A 1 -5.36 23.82 12.18
N GLY A 2 -5.55 23.62 11.17
CA GLY A 2 -6.35 22.60 10.93
C GLY A 2 -5.68 21.40 11.39
N ILE A 3 -6.31 20.75 12.18
CA ILE A 3 -5.80 19.58 12.51
C ILE A 3 -6.17 18.67 11.50
N GLY A 4 -5.57 18.60 10.46
CA GLY A 4 -5.86 17.61 9.47
C GLY A 4 -6.01 16.23 10.10
N ASN A 5 -6.65 15.36 9.43
CA ASN A 5 -6.72 13.99 9.86
C ASN A 5 -5.29 13.43 9.83
N PRO A 6 -4.71 13.05 10.96
CA PRO A 6 -3.32 12.61 11.00
C PRO A 6 -3.08 11.35 10.17
N TYR A 7 -4.13 10.60 9.86
CA TYR A 7 -3.96 9.38 9.07
C TYR A 7 -3.82 9.63 7.59
N ILE A 8 -4.04 10.87 7.13
CA ILE A 8 -3.89 11.17 5.71
C ILE A 8 -2.79 12.19 5.45
N GLU A 9 -2.02 12.57 6.46
CA GLU A 9 -0.89 13.47 6.25
C GLU A 9 0.24 12.83 5.48
N ASN A 10 0.40 11.53 5.62
CA ASN A 10 1.42 10.79 4.91
C ASN A 10 0.75 9.96 3.83
N GLY A 11 1.17 10.16 2.62
CA GLY A 11 0.66 9.39 1.50
C GLY A 11 1.79 8.91 0.64
N LEU A 12 1.70 7.69 0.17
CA LEU A 12 2.66 7.14 -0.76
C LEU A 12 1.93 6.74 -2.03
N SER A 13 2.36 7.32 -3.15
CA SER A 13 1.85 6.91 -4.45
C SER A 13 2.82 5.92 -5.05
N LEU A 14 2.35 4.72 -5.29
CA LEU A 14 3.12 3.70 -5.96
C LEU A 14 2.71 3.68 -7.42
N TYR A 15 3.66 3.92 -8.28
CA TYR A 15 3.43 3.90 -9.71
C TYR A 15 4.66 3.32 -10.39
N THR A 16 4.52 2.19 -11.01
CA THR A 16 5.63 1.51 -11.65
C THR A 16 5.13 0.76 -12.89
N ALA A 17 5.95 0.67 -13.90
CA ALA A 17 5.64 -0.06 -15.11
C ALA A 17 5.92 -1.56 -14.97
N VAL A 18 6.61 -1.96 -13.91
CA VAL A 18 6.95 -3.35 -13.64
C VAL A 18 6.65 -3.68 -12.19
N ALA A 19 6.51 -4.96 -11.90
CA ALA A 19 6.32 -5.41 -10.53
C ALA A 19 7.51 -5.00 -9.67
N SER A 20 7.22 -4.51 -8.46
CA SER A 20 8.27 -4.05 -7.57
C SER A 20 7.81 -4.09 -6.11
N THR A 21 8.79 -4.07 -5.22
CA THR A 21 8.56 -3.97 -3.79
C THR A 21 8.99 -2.59 -3.30
N HIS A 22 8.09 -1.93 -2.59
CA HIS A 22 8.37 -0.63 -2.00
C HIS A 22 8.37 -0.73 -0.49
N VAL A 23 9.45 -0.24 0.12
CA VAL A 23 9.54 -0.17 1.58
C VAL A 23 8.88 1.14 2.02
N ILE A 24 7.74 1.02 2.71
CA ILE A 24 7.03 2.18 3.24
C ILE A 24 7.66 2.58 4.57
N LYS A 25 7.87 1.60 5.44
CA LYS A 25 8.56 1.79 6.72
C LYS A 25 9.57 0.67 6.89
N THR A 26 10.75 1.01 7.37
CA THR A 26 11.82 0.03 7.55
C THR A 26 11.59 -0.84 8.79
N THR A 27 12.38 -1.92 8.88
CA THR A 27 12.33 -2.88 9.99
C THR A 27 12.36 -2.17 11.34
N GLY A 28 11.53 -2.64 12.25
CA GLY A 28 11.45 -2.10 13.61
C GLY A 28 10.55 -0.89 13.75
N ASN A 29 10.06 -0.32 12.68
CA ASN A 29 9.18 0.84 12.76
C ASN A 29 7.72 0.42 12.87
N LYS A 30 6.98 1.19 13.65
CA LYS A 30 5.56 0.99 13.86
C LYS A 30 4.78 1.98 13.02
N GLY A 31 3.55 1.64 12.74
CA GLY A 31 2.66 2.56 12.05
C GLY A 31 1.32 1.95 11.74
N PHE A 32 0.62 2.59 10.83
CA PHE A 32 -0.75 2.28 10.54
C PHE A 32 -1.03 2.57 9.06
N ILE A 33 -1.62 1.61 8.38
CA ILE A 33 -2.11 1.80 7.01
C ILE A 33 -3.59 2.08 7.10
N ALA A 34 -3.99 3.29 6.71
CA ALA A 34 -5.40 3.67 6.75
C ALA A 34 -6.15 3.12 5.55
N SER A 35 -5.63 3.33 4.35
CA SER A 35 -6.34 2.92 3.15
C SER A 35 -5.40 2.69 1.98
N VAL A 36 -5.91 1.99 0.98
CA VAL A 36 -5.27 1.84 -0.33
C VAL A 36 -6.28 2.29 -1.39
N ILE A 37 -5.87 3.19 -2.24
CA ILE A 37 -6.71 3.71 -3.32
C ILE A 37 -6.10 3.29 -4.65
N VAL A 38 -6.85 2.53 -5.43
CA VAL A 38 -6.44 2.13 -6.78
C VAL A 38 -6.97 3.19 -7.73
N GLY A 39 -6.09 4.06 -8.21
CA GLY A 39 -6.47 5.14 -9.13
C GLY A 39 -6.50 4.70 -10.57
N THR A 40 -5.63 3.77 -10.96
CA THR A 40 -5.63 3.17 -12.28
C THR A 40 -5.46 1.66 -12.11
N ALA A 41 -6.38 0.90 -12.67
CA ALA A 41 -6.35 -0.55 -12.58
C ALA A 41 -5.11 -1.14 -13.25
N GLY A 42 -4.58 -2.21 -12.68
CA GLY A 42 -3.51 -2.95 -13.30
C GLY A 42 -4.02 -3.96 -14.34
N VAL A 43 -3.09 -4.64 -14.97
CA VAL A 43 -3.38 -5.59 -16.04
C VAL A 43 -2.70 -6.91 -15.75
N THR A 44 -3.37 -8.00 -16.08
CA THR A 44 -2.90 -9.37 -15.96
C THR A 44 -2.55 -9.73 -14.52
N ALA A 45 -3.56 -10.19 -13.80
CA ALA A 45 -3.46 -10.61 -12.41
C ALA A 45 -2.79 -9.56 -11.50
N PRO A 46 -3.22 -8.30 -11.57
CA PRO A 46 -2.59 -7.26 -10.76
C PRO A 46 -3.00 -7.42 -9.30
N SER A 47 -2.05 -7.19 -8.40
CA SER A 47 -2.31 -7.23 -6.96
C SER A 47 -1.37 -6.32 -6.21
N LEU A 48 -1.79 -5.94 -5.00
CA LEU A 48 -0.94 -5.24 -4.06
C LEU A 48 -0.91 -6.05 -2.78
N THR A 49 0.28 -6.48 -2.37
CA THR A 49 0.46 -7.24 -1.14
C THR A 49 1.11 -6.33 -0.11
N LEU A 50 0.53 -6.27 1.08
CA LEU A 50 1.12 -5.57 2.22
C LEU A 50 1.67 -6.61 3.19
N GLN A 51 2.96 -6.48 3.50
CA GLN A 51 3.66 -7.43 4.35
C GLN A 51 4.65 -6.69 5.24
N ASN A 52 5.01 -7.30 6.38
CA ASN A 52 6.02 -6.71 7.23
C ASN A 52 7.42 -7.00 6.69
N SER A 53 8.45 -6.49 7.38
CA SER A 53 9.83 -6.67 6.95
C SER A 53 10.29 -8.14 6.95
N ALA A 54 9.65 -8.98 7.74
CA ALA A 54 9.95 -10.41 7.78
C ALA A 54 9.23 -11.20 6.69
N GLY A 55 8.36 -10.55 5.92
CA GLY A 55 7.62 -11.21 4.85
C GLY A 55 6.27 -11.75 5.26
N THR A 56 5.81 -11.48 6.47
CA THR A 56 4.47 -11.87 6.90
C THR A 56 3.44 -11.03 6.16
N ILE A 57 2.54 -11.68 5.44
CA ILE A 57 1.53 -11.01 4.62
C ILE A 57 0.34 -10.64 5.49
N PHE A 58 -0.05 -9.37 5.46
CA PHE A 58 -1.21 -8.86 6.18
C PHE A 58 -2.43 -8.75 5.29
N ALA A 59 -2.24 -8.37 4.04
CA ALA A 59 -3.35 -8.16 3.12
C ALA A 59 -2.89 -8.33 1.68
N VAL A 60 -3.76 -8.89 0.85
CA VAL A 60 -3.57 -8.95 -0.60
C VAL A 60 -4.79 -8.28 -1.22
N ILE A 61 -4.56 -7.26 -2.01
CA ILE A 61 -5.63 -6.46 -2.61
C ILE A 61 -5.62 -6.68 -4.11
N ASP A 62 -6.78 -7.04 -4.64
CA ASP A 62 -6.98 -7.14 -6.08
C ASP A 62 -7.04 -5.74 -6.65
N THR A 63 -6.10 -5.41 -7.52
CA THR A 63 -5.99 -4.08 -8.12
C THR A 63 -6.45 -4.06 -9.58
N SER A 64 -7.31 -5.01 -9.96
CA SER A 64 -7.84 -5.09 -11.32
C SER A 64 -8.96 -4.10 -11.61
N ALA A 65 -9.40 -3.33 -10.62
CA ALA A 65 -10.43 -2.33 -10.77
C ALA A 65 -10.10 -1.10 -9.93
N VAL A 66 -10.54 0.07 -10.37
CA VAL A 66 -10.44 1.31 -9.60
C VAL A 66 -11.32 1.17 -8.37
N ARG A 67 -10.74 1.38 -7.19
CA ARG A 67 -11.45 1.22 -5.93
C ARG A 67 -10.67 1.84 -4.78
N ALA A 68 -11.35 2.06 -3.68
CA ALA A 68 -10.73 2.46 -2.42
C ALA A 68 -11.01 1.37 -1.39
N VAL A 69 -9.98 0.97 -0.66
CA VAL A 69 -10.08 -0.06 0.36
C VAL A 69 -9.61 0.52 1.68
N GLU A 70 -10.48 0.54 2.68
CA GLU A 70 -10.10 0.91 4.03
C GLU A 70 -9.57 -0.31 4.75
N LEU A 71 -8.40 -0.19 5.34
CA LEU A 71 -7.74 -1.33 5.97
C LEU A 71 -7.65 -1.22 7.48
N ASN A 72 -7.34 -0.01 7.98
CA ASN A 72 -7.10 0.18 9.41
C ASN A 72 -6.10 -0.85 9.96
N LEU A 73 -5.01 -1.02 9.25
CA LEU A 73 -4.02 -2.05 9.52
C LEU A 73 -2.86 -1.49 10.34
N LYS A 74 -2.65 -2.05 11.52
CA LYS A 74 -1.55 -1.68 12.39
C LYS A 74 -0.36 -2.60 12.12
N PHE A 75 0.84 -2.05 12.10
CA PHE A 75 2.05 -2.84 11.96
C PHE A 75 3.10 -2.39 12.97
N THR A 76 4.00 -3.29 13.34
CA THR A 76 5.01 -3.04 14.38
C THR A 76 6.44 -3.33 13.94
N ASP A 77 6.64 -3.85 12.76
CA ASP A 77 7.97 -4.24 12.29
C ASP A 77 8.15 -3.89 10.80
N GLY A 78 7.92 -2.62 10.50
CA GLY A 78 8.01 -2.15 9.13
C GLY A 78 6.84 -2.61 8.28
N ILE A 79 6.77 -2.09 7.08
CA ILE A 79 5.74 -2.46 6.11
C ILE A 79 6.27 -2.25 4.70
N ASN A 80 6.05 -3.25 3.86
CA ASN A 80 6.39 -3.21 2.44
C ASN A 80 5.11 -3.37 1.62
N ALA A 81 5.08 -2.73 0.48
CA ALA A 81 4.03 -2.92 -0.50
C ALA A 81 4.63 -3.57 -1.74
N VAL A 82 4.10 -4.71 -2.12
CA VAL A 82 4.54 -5.44 -3.32
C VAL A 82 3.47 -5.24 -4.39
N ASN A 83 3.80 -4.46 -5.39
CA ASN A 83 2.90 -4.16 -6.49
C ASN A 83 3.21 -5.10 -7.65
N ALA A 84 2.23 -5.88 -8.08
CA ALA A 84 2.40 -6.93 -9.06
C ALA A 84 1.41 -6.83 -10.21
N GLY A 85 1.72 -7.51 -11.30
CA GLY A 85 0.95 -7.52 -12.52
C GLY A 85 1.85 -7.26 -13.71
N THR A 86 1.41 -7.58 -14.91
CA THR A 86 2.18 -7.25 -16.13
C THR A 86 2.31 -5.74 -16.27
N THR A 87 1.22 -5.01 -16.00
CA THR A 87 1.25 -3.57 -15.80
C THR A 87 0.62 -3.32 -14.43
N PRO A 88 1.44 -3.08 -13.41
CA PRO A 88 0.91 -2.86 -12.07
C PRO A 88 -0.01 -1.66 -12.00
N ALA A 89 -0.96 -1.71 -11.08
CA ALA A 89 -1.89 -0.61 -10.87
C ALA A 89 -1.17 0.62 -10.31
N LYS A 90 -1.76 1.79 -10.52
CA LYS A 90 -1.34 3.01 -9.84
C LYS A 90 -2.13 3.08 -8.54
N VAL A 91 -1.43 3.06 -7.43
CA VAL A 91 -2.08 3.06 -6.12
C VAL A 91 -1.53 4.16 -5.24
N THR A 92 -2.36 4.64 -4.34
CA THR A 92 -1.96 5.55 -3.27
C THR A 92 -2.24 4.85 -1.95
N ILE A 93 -1.24 4.80 -1.10
CA ILE A 93 -1.37 4.21 0.23
C ILE A 93 -1.29 5.32 1.24
N THR A 94 -2.32 5.47 2.07
CA THR A 94 -2.31 6.46 3.14
C THR A 94 -1.89 5.77 4.44
N TYR A 95 -0.92 6.34 5.12
CA TYR A 95 -0.32 5.72 6.28
C TYR A 95 0.24 6.75 7.25
N VAL A 96 0.56 6.30 8.44
CA VAL A 96 1.21 7.13 9.46
C VAL A 96 2.47 6.45 9.95
#